data_c2b4b3fcdda8cb7a34bee6cb4e5cee9f
#
_entry.id   c2b4b3fcdda8cb7a34bee6cb4e5cee9f
#
_cell.length_a   1.000
_cell.length_b   1.000
_cell.length_c   1.000
_cell.angle_alpha   90.00
_cell.angle_beta   90.00
_cell.angle_gamma   90.00
#
_symmetry.space_group_name_H-M   'P 1'
#
loop_
_entity.id
_entity.type
_entity.pdbx_description
1 polymer ?
#
loop_
_entity_poly.entity_id
_entity_poly.type
_entity_poly.pdbx_seq_one_letter_code
_entity_poly.pdbx_strand_id
1 'polypeptide(L)'
;MPHYLSPAELERTAPAETGSFRSPVPTQIVSNGEFNPLPQTREQQRVEARIKEMADQLGPRHGVSRRGFLASAAGMAAAFLAMNEVYGPLFEVTAAEAQQPGAAAARASGLAGQFIFDVQTHFVRDDFKQDGLLGLAQYAKQHWNPAITRENDLYRFKFENYVKEVFVDSDTKVALLSGAPFDDPTWDLLSNDQIAAARVAINRISGSRRLLAHSVFTPKKAGWMEEVDRCIATVKPDSWKGYTIGDPLFPSKNGTFWRLDDEKLVYPFYEKAVKAGITTICIHKGLLPADYEKSWPGVWEYATVSDLGKAAKDWPKLNFVIYHGALRPFQESPDGVLAEFNKTGRIQWATDLAEIPAKFGVKNVYGEIGTAFATCAVTNPRFAAAFMGTLVRGLGTDRVLWGSDSVWYGSPQWQIEAMRRLEIPDEMRKKHKFAALGSADGRVKTAIFGGNAARLYNVQVKAALGAITNDKIAAIRSEYVAAGGERSNARYGYVARHTA
;
A
#
# COMPACT_ATOMS: atom_id res chain seq x y z
N MET A 1 -11.35 -27.90 2.06
CA MET A 1 -11.59 -26.45 2.21
C MET A 1 -11.88 -25.90 0.83
N PRO A 2 -12.81 -24.96 0.68
CA PRO A 2 -13.08 -24.39 -0.62
C PRO A 2 -11.85 -23.59 -1.07
N HIS A 3 -11.34 -23.93 -2.22
CA HIS A 3 -10.29 -23.18 -2.88
C HIS A 3 -10.96 -22.13 -3.75
N TYR A 4 -10.42 -20.90 -3.77
CA TYR A 4 -10.91 -19.85 -4.68
C TYR A 4 -10.76 -20.22 -6.12
N LEU A 5 -9.67 -20.94 -6.42
CA LEU A 5 -9.36 -21.44 -7.71
C LEU A 5 -9.43 -22.95 -7.67
N SER A 6 -9.98 -23.55 -8.71
CA SER A 6 -9.91 -24.99 -8.92
C SER A 6 -8.45 -25.42 -9.13
N PRO A 7 -8.10 -26.70 -8.94
CA PRO A 7 -6.76 -27.20 -9.25
C PRO A 7 -6.26 -26.81 -10.63
N ALA A 8 -7.13 -26.80 -11.65
CA ALA A 8 -6.78 -26.40 -13.01
C ALA A 8 -6.53 -24.87 -13.15
N GLU A 9 -7.20 -24.04 -12.37
CA GLU A 9 -6.94 -22.60 -12.32
C GLU A 9 -5.65 -22.26 -11.59
N LEU A 10 -5.25 -23.12 -10.73
CA LEU A 10 -4.10 -23.03 -9.86
C LEU A 10 -2.79 -23.36 -10.58
N GLU A 11 -2.83 -24.28 -11.53
CA GLU A 11 -1.72 -24.50 -12.46
C GLU A 11 -1.47 -23.30 -13.38
N ARG A 12 -2.38 -22.33 -13.36
CA ARG A 12 -2.37 -21.12 -14.21
C ARG A 12 -1.78 -19.88 -13.54
N THR A 13 -1.21 -19.96 -12.35
CA THR A 13 -0.52 -18.82 -11.75
C THR A 13 0.96 -18.77 -12.12
N ALA A 14 1.49 -17.56 -12.23
CA ALA A 14 2.88 -17.30 -12.55
C ALA A 14 3.43 -16.14 -11.70
N PRO A 15 4.76 -15.98 -11.64
CA PRO A 15 5.35 -14.74 -11.15
C PRO A 15 4.81 -13.52 -11.90
N ALA A 16 4.75 -12.37 -11.23
CA ALA A 16 4.26 -11.10 -11.80
C ALA A 16 4.99 -10.65 -13.07
N GLU A 17 6.16 -11.20 -13.33
CA GLU A 17 6.90 -11.00 -14.58
C GLU A 17 7.49 -12.29 -15.11
N THR A 18 7.23 -12.55 -16.37
CA THR A 18 8.03 -13.46 -17.20
C THR A 18 9.20 -12.68 -17.78
N GLY A 19 10.39 -13.28 -17.78
CA GLY A 19 11.69 -12.62 -17.99
C GLY A 19 11.92 -11.79 -19.26
N SER A 20 10.94 -11.64 -20.14
CA SER A 20 11.06 -10.92 -21.42
C SER A 20 10.39 -9.55 -21.46
N PHE A 21 9.39 -9.28 -20.62
CA PHE A 21 8.67 -8.01 -20.60
C PHE A 21 8.70 -7.39 -19.19
N ARG A 22 9.42 -6.28 -19.06
CA ARG A 22 9.49 -5.49 -17.83
C ARG A 22 8.67 -4.23 -18.01
N SER A 23 7.37 -4.34 -17.71
CA SER A 23 6.50 -3.18 -17.72
C SER A 23 6.89 -2.17 -16.61
N PRO A 24 6.82 -0.85 -16.87
CA PRO A 24 7.03 0.16 -15.84
C PRO A 24 5.94 0.16 -14.76
N VAL A 25 4.80 -0.45 -15.05
CA VAL A 25 3.63 -0.60 -14.16
C VAL A 25 3.07 -2.00 -14.29
N PRO A 26 2.45 -2.58 -13.26
CA PRO A 26 1.68 -3.82 -13.40
C PRO A 26 0.56 -3.68 -14.45
N THR A 27 0.38 -4.70 -15.28
CA THR A 27 -0.69 -4.75 -16.29
C THR A 27 -1.82 -5.69 -15.93
N GLN A 28 -1.77 -6.26 -14.73
CA GLN A 28 -2.79 -7.12 -14.15
C GLN A 28 -2.71 -7.05 -12.63
N ILE A 29 -3.70 -7.61 -11.94
CA ILE A 29 -3.71 -7.62 -10.46
C ILE A 29 -2.56 -8.49 -9.96
N VAL A 30 -1.70 -7.87 -9.14
CA VAL A 30 -0.59 -8.53 -8.46
C VAL A 30 -1.02 -8.82 -7.03
N SER A 31 -0.92 -10.07 -6.60
CA SER A 31 -1.17 -10.47 -5.22
C SER A 31 0.12 -10.51 -4.41
N ASN A 32 0.03 -10.09 -3.15
CA ASN A 32 1.08 -10.28 -2.15
C ASN A 32 0.99 -11.63 -1.42
N GLY A 33 0.02 -12.47 -1.77
CA GLY A 33 -0.28 -13.75 -1.12
C GLY A 33 -1.48 -13.73 -0.17
N GLU A 34 -1.98 -12.56 0.20
CA GLU A 34 -3.18 -12.42 1.05
C GLU A 34 -4.48 -12.64 0.26
N PHE A 35 -4.42 -12.54 -1.05
CA PHE A 35 -5.58 -12.76 -1.93
C PHE A 35 -5.15 -13.44 -3.23
N ASN A 36 -6.11 -14.02 -3.95
CA ASN A 36 -5.84 -14.67 -5.23
C ASN A 36 -5.70 -13.64 -6.37
N PRO A 37 -4.67 -13.78 -7.22
CA PRO A 37 -4.58 -13.00 -8.42
C PRO A 37 -5.69 -13.41 -9.39
N LEU A 38 -6.38 -12.43 -9.95
CA LEU A 38 -7.39 -12.64 -10.97
C LEU A 38 -6.75 -12.74 -12.37
N PRO A 39 -7.36 -13.52 -13.29
CA PRO A 39 -6.93 -13.51 -14.67
C PRO A 39 -6.94 -12.11 -15.28
N GLN A 40 -6.00 -11.85 -16.16
CA GLN A 40 -5.92 -10.56 -16.87
C GLN A 40 -7.17 -10.34 -17.73
N THR A 41 -7.82 -9.19 -17.56
CA THR A 41 -8.98 -8.83 -18.38
C THR A 41 -8.57 -8.48 -19.81
N ARG A 42 -9.52 -8.40 -20.74
CA ARG A 42 -9.26 -7.97 -22.11
C ARG A 42 -8.70 -6.56 -22.19
N GLU A 43 -9.17 -5.65 -21.33
CA GLU A 43 -8.68 -4.28 -21.23
C GLU A 43 -7.24 -4.27 -20.75
N GLN A 44 -6.90 -5.04 -19.73
CA GLN A 44 -5.54 -5.17 -19.21
C GLN A 44 -4.60 -5.75 -20.27
N GLN A 45 -5.04 -6.76 -21.05
CA GLN A 45 -4.28 -7.31 -22.19
C GLN A 45 -4.04 -6.26 -23.28
N ARG A 46 -5.05 -5.44 -23.59
CA ARG A 46 -4.92 -4.32 -24.53
C ARG A 46 -3.93 -3.28 -24.05
N VAL A 47 -3.97 -2.91 -22.78
CA VAL A 47 -2.97 -1.99 -22.17
C VAL A 47 -1.57 -2.58 -22.32
N GLU A 48 -1.38 -3.84 -21.96
CA GLU A 48 -0.07 -4.51 -22.08
C GLU A 48 0.44 -4.55 -23.52
N ALA A 49 -0.41 -4.94 -24.46
CA ALA A 49 -0.06 -4.96 -25.89
C ALA A 49 0.34 -3.55 -26.38
N ARG A 50 -0.41 -2.53 -25.96
CA ARG A 50 -0.14 -1.14 -26.34
C ARG A 50 1.17 -0.61 -25.75
N ILE A 51 1.49 -0.94 -24.51
CA ILE A 51 2.78 -0.61 -23.89
C ILE A 51 3.94 -1.24 -24.69
N LYS A 52 3.80 -2.51 -25.09
CA LYS A 52 4.79 -3.22 -25.91
C LYS A 52 4.99 -2.52 -27.25
N GLU A 53 3.91 -2.21 -27.93
CA GLU A 53 3.94 -1.51 -29.22
C GLU A 53 4.60 -0.12 -29.13
N MET A 54 4.22 0.67 -28.11
CA MET A 54 4.83 1.99 -27.89
C MET A 54 6.33 1.86 -27.59
N ALA A 55 6.73 0.85 -26.83
CA ALA A 55 8.14 0.64 -26.51
C ALA A 55 8.97 0.24 -27.75
N ASP A 56 8.38 -0.56 -28.67
CA ASP A 56 9.03 -0.92 -29.94
C ASP A 56 9.15 0.28 -30.88
N GLN A 57 8.17 1.18 -30.89
CA GLN A 57 8.17 2.38 -31.74
C GLN A 57 9.06 3.51 -31.18
N LEU A 58 9.03 3.73 -29.87
CA LEU A 58 9.67 4.89 -29.23
C LEU A 58 11.09 4.59 -28.76
N GLY A 59 11.42 3.37 -28.36
CA GLY A 59 12.78 3.02 -27.93
C GLY A 59 13.86 3.43 -28.94
N PRO A 60 13.76 3.06 -30.24
CA PRO A 60 14.70 3.50 -31.26
C PRO A 60 14.78 5.02 -31.43
N ARG A 61 13.64 5.73 -31.32
CA ARG A 61 13.60 7.20 -31.41
C ARG A 61 14.34 7.86 -30.23
N HIS A 62 14.36 7.22 -29.06
CA HIS A 62 15.11 7.65 -27.91
C HIS A 62 16.58 7.16 -27.91
N GLY A 63 17.01 6.42 -28.93
CA GLY A 63 18.35 5.85 -28.99
C GLY A 63 18.62 4.76 -27.96
N VAL A 64 17.57 4.10 -27.44
CA VAL A 64 17.68 3.07 -26.42
C VAL A 64 16.98 1.77 -26.83
N SER A 65 17.37 0.67 -26.20
CA SER A 65 16.65 -0.59 -26.35
C SER A 65 15.23 -0.49 -25.78
N ARG A 66 14.34 -1.38 -26.22
CA ARG A 66 13.00 -1.54 -25.63
C ARG A 66 13.02 -1.62 -24.11
N ARG A 67 13.96 -2.41 -23.54
CA ARG A 67 14.14 -2.52 -22.08
C ARG A 67 14.55 -1.18 -21.47
N GLY A 68 15.51 -0.48 -22.09
CA GLY A 68 15.95 0.85 -21.64
C GLY A 68 14.82 1.88 -21.68
N PHE A 69 14.00 1.86 -22.73
CA PHE A 69 12.82 2.71 -22.83
C PHE A 69 11.82 2.44 -21.69
N LEU A 70 11.44 1.19 -21.48
CA LEU A 70 10.49 0.81 -20.43
C LEU A 70 11.00 1.13 -19.02
N ALA A 71 12.31 1.14 -18.78
CA ALA A 71 12.90 1.53 -17.52
C ALA A 71 12.96 3.05 -17.31
N SER A 72 12.67 3.85 -18.32
CA SER A 72 12.78 5.31 -18.31
C SER A 72 11.50 6.01 -17.83
N ALA A 73 11.61 7.31 -17.53
CA ALA A 73 10.44 8.15 -17.25
C ALA A 73 9.50 8.27 -18.47
N ALA A 74 10.05 8.24 -19.70
CA ALA A 74 9.26 8.23 -20.94
C ALA A 74 8.48 6.91 -21.11
N GLY A 75 9.08 5.77 -20.74
CA GLY A 75 8.37 4.48 -20.70
C GLY A 75 7.24 4.46 -19.67
N MET A 76 7.44 5.08 -18.51
CA MET A 76 6.38 5.27 -17.53
C MET A 76 5.23 6.13 -18.10
N ALA A 77 5.54 7.24 -18.78
CA ALA A 77 4.53 8.06 -19.44
C ALA A 77 3.78 7.29 -20.54
N ALA A 78 4.49 6.48 -21.34
CA ALA A 78 3.90 5.64 -22.36
C ALA A 78 2.89 4.63 -21.78
N ALA A 79 3.19 4.06 -20.61
CA ALA A 79 2.26 3.15 -19.94
C ALA A 79 0.95 3.87 -19.54
N PHE A 80 1.01 5.07 -19.01
CA PHE A 80 -0.19 5.84 -18.65
C PHE A 80 -0.96 6.34 -19.90
N LEU A 81 -0.27 6.64 -21.01
CA LEU A 81 -0.95 6.91 -22.28
C LEU A 81 -1.71 5.67 -22.77
N ALA A 82 -1.07 4.50 -22.75
CA ALA A 82 -1.72 3.25 -23.11
C ALA A 82 -2.97 2.97 -22.25
N MET A 83 -2.90 3.26 -20.95
CA MET A 83 -4.05 3.16 -20.05
C MET A 83 -5.17 4.14 -20.44
N ASN A 84 -4.83 5.39 -20.76
CA ASN A 84 -5.82 6.38 -21.19
C ASN A 84 -6.49 6.01 -22.51
N GLU A 85 -5.76 5.38 -23.43
CA GLU A 85 -6.34 4.88 -24.69
C GLU A 85 -7.36 3.76 -24.46
N VAL A 86 -7.20 2.95 -23.41
CA VAL A 86 -8.07 1.81 -23.12
C VAL A 86 -9.19 2.15 -22.14
N TYR A 87 -8.87 2.84 -21.04
CA TYR A 87 -9.81 3.13 -19.96
C TYR A 87 -10.47 4.50 -20.03
N GLY A 88 -10.02 5.35 -20.97
CA GLY A 88 -10.40 6.77 -21.04
C GLY A 88 -9.43 7.68 -20.27
N PRO A 89 -9.63 9.01 -20.33
CA PRO A 89 -8.70 9.99 -19.78
C PRO A 89 -8.76 10.06 -18.25
N LEU A 90 -8.07 9.13 -17.61
CA LEU A 90 -7.99 8.98 -16.14
C LEU A 90 -6.66 9.46 -15.56
N PHE A 91 -5.64 9.61 -16.42
CA PHE A 91 -4.31 10.02 -15.98
C PHE A 91 -3.86 11.28 -16.71
N GLU A 92 -3.35 12.23 -15.94
CA GLU A 92 -2.68 13.42 -16.50
C GLU A 92 -1.33 13.01 -17.10
N VAL A 93 -1.30 12.89 -18.42
CA VAL A 93 -0.11 12.55 -19.20
C VAL A 93 -0.21 13.12 -20.60
N THR A 94 0.90 13.60 -21.14
CA THR A 94 0.97 14.15 -22.51
C THR A 94 1.74 13.22 -23.42
N ALA A 95 1.41 13.24 -24.72
CA ALA A 95 2.17 12.51 -25.74
C ALA A 95 3.65 12.95 -25.77
N ALA A 96 3.94 14.22 -25.48
CA ALA A 96 5.29 14.74 -25.40
C ALA A 96 6.14 14.03 -24.34
N GLU A 97 5.56 13.68 -23.19
CA GLU A 97 6.28 12.95 -22.15
C GLU A 97 6.78 11.56 -22.61
N ALA A 98 6.01 10.86 -23.45
CA ALA A 98 6.44 9.58 -23.98
C ALA A 98 7.39 9.72 -25.18
N GLN A 99 7.21 10.75 -26.01
CA GLN A 99 7.93 10.92 -27.27
C GLN A 99 9.25 11.68 -27.13
N GLN A 100 9.40 12.48 -26.08
CA GLN A 100 10.55 13.38 -25.89
C GLN A 100 11.21 13.10 -24.53
N PRO A 101 12.45 12.57 -24.49
CA PRO A 101 13.15 12.30 -23.23
C PRO A 101 13.24 13.52 -22.31
N GLY A 102 13.42 14.71 -22.89
CA GLY A 102 13.48 15.96 -22.15
C GLY A 102 12.19 16.33 -21.42
N ALA A 103 11.02 16.06 -22.00
CA ALA A 103 9.72 16.36 -21.37
C ALA A 103 9.45 15.44 -20.17
N ALA A 104 9.73 14.13 -20.31
CA ALA A 104 9.61 13.18 -19.19
C ALA A 104 10.60 13.50 -18.07
N ALA A 105 11.84 13.84 -18.40
CA ALA A 105 12.87 14.22 -17.44
C ALA A 105 12.50 15.53 -16.71
N ALA A 106 11.98 16.53 -17.41
CA ALA A 106 11.53 17.79 -16.82
C ALA A 106 10.39 17.58 -15.80
N ARG A 107 9.40 16.73 -16.13
CA ARG A 107 8.35 16.37 -15.17
C ARG A 107 8.91 15.66 -13.95
N ALA A 108 9.75 14.65 -14.13
CA ALA A 108 10.37 13.91 -13.03
C ALA A 108 11.19 14.82 -12.13
N SER A 109 11.98 15.72 -12.72
CA SER A 109 12.78 16.72 -11.98
C SER A 109 11.90 17.72 -11.24
N GLY A 110 10.84 18.24 -11.86
CA GLY A 110 9.89 19.16 -11.24
C GLY A 110 9.20 18.57 -9.99
N LEU A 111 8.99 17.26 -9.97
CA LEU A 111 8.34 16.55 -8.85
C LEU A 111 9.34 15.93 -7.86
N ALA A 112 10.64 15.96 -8.11
CA ALA A 112 11.66 15.33 -7.26
C ALA A 112 11.67 15.88 -5.82
N GLY A 113 11.31 17.16 -5.65
CA GLY A 113 11.19 17.82 -4.35
C GLY A 113 9.88 17.58 -3.59
N GLN A 114 8.92 16.83 -4.17
CA GLN A 114 7.67 16.54 -3.49
C GLN A 114 7.90 15.73 -2.21
N PHE A 115 7.30 16.18 -1.10
CA PHE A 115 7.41 15.47 0.17
C PHE A 115 6.45 14.28 0.19
N ILE A 116 7.00 13.07 0.12
CA ILE A 116 6.26 11.82 0.18
C ILE A 116 6.61 11.11 1.47
N PHE A 117 5.60 10.92 2.32
CA PHE A 117 5.68 10.19 3.57
C PHE A 117 4.81 8.95 3.46
N ASP A 118 5.46 7.80 3.31
CA ASP A 118 4.83 6.49 3.22
C ASP A 118 4.54 5.95 4.63
N VAL A 119 3.28 5.92 5.02
CA VAL A 119 2.91 5.53 6.39
C VAL A 119 2.70 4.02 6.56
N GLN A 120 2.95 3.23 5.52
CA GLN A 120 2.84 1.77 5.60
C GLN A 120 3.92 1.10 4.78
N THR A 121 4.98 0.64 5.46
CA THR A 121 6.07 -0.11 4.85
C THR A 121 6.47 -1.29 5.73
N HIS A 122 7.03 -2.33 5.11
CA HIS A 122 7.38 -3.59 5.73
C HIS A 122 8.67 -4.15 5.17
N PHE A 123 9.39 -4.91 5.97
CA PHE A 123 10.38 -5.88 5.53
C PHE A 123 10.44 -7.05 6.54
N VAL A 124 11.19 -8.09 6.24
CA VAL A 124 11.34 -9.23 7.14
C VAL A 124 12.74 -9.29 7.73
N ARG A 125 12.86 -9.75 8.98
CA ARG A 125 14.13 -9.91 9.69
C ARG A 125 15.07 -10.87 8.94
N ASP A 126 16.37 -10.70 9.12
CA ASP A 126 17.37 -11.48 8.37
C ASP A 126 17.35 -12.98 8.71
N ASP A 127 17.07 -13.31 9.96
CA ASP A 127 16.91 -14.68 10.47
C ASP A 127 15.52 -15.27 10.24
N PHE A 128 14.66 -14.58 9.51
CA PHE A 128 13.33 -15.08 9.16
C PHE A 128 13.48 -16.37 8.37
N LYS A 129 12.94 -17.48 8.92
CA LYS A 129 13.03 -18.77 8.27
C LYS A 129 12.24 -18.78 6.97
N GLN A 130 12.77 -19.44 5.96
CA GLN A 130 12.09 -19.59 4.67
C GLN A 130 10.63 -20.09 4.83
N ASP A 131 10.42 -20.95 5.80
CA ASP A 131 9.12 -21.52 6.13
C ASP A 131 8.07 -20.47 6.52
N GLY A 132 8.46 -19.31 6.98
CA GLY A 132 7.55 -18.26 7.42
C GLY A 132 6.81 -17.56 6.28
N LEU A 133 7.50 -16.80 5.40
CA LEU A 133 6.89 -16.15 4.22
C LEU A 133 6.54 -17.19 3.15
N LEU A 134 7.34 -18.23 3.00
CA LEU A 134 6.95 -19.38 2.21
C LEU A 134 5.72 -20.06 2.82
N GLY A 135 5.59 -20.05 4.14
CA GLY A 135 4.40 -20.50 4.82
C GLY A 135 3.16 -19.66 4.49
N LEU A 136 3.29 -18.33 4.35
CA LEU A 136 2.21 -17.50 3.84
C LEU A 136 1.83 -17.91 2.41
N ALA A 137 2.81 -18.10 1.53
CA ALA A 137 2.59 -18.59 0.19
C ALA A 137 2.04 -20.03 0.18
N GLN A 138 2.51 -20.89 1.06
CA GLN A 138 1.99 -22.26 1.22
C GLN A 138 0.57 -22.28 1.81
N TYR A 139 0.30 -21.39 2.78
CA TYR A 139 -1.05 -21.23 3.29
C TYR A 139 -2.00 -20.75 2.19
N ALA A 140 -1.61 -19.75 1.44
CA ALA A 140 -2.35 -19.28 0.29
C ALA A 140 -2.55 -20.40 -0.74
N LYS A 141 -1.50 -21.19 -1.02
CA LYS A 141 -1.58 -22.37 -1.88
C LYS A 141 -2.57 -23.40 -1.38
N GLN A 142 -2.60 -23.68 -0.10
CA GLN A 142 -3.47 -24.72 0.49
C GLN A 142 -4.91 -24.27 0.64
N HIS A 143 -5.14 -22.98 0.87
CA HIS A 143 -6.44 -22.47 1.28
C HIS A 143 -7.08 -21.53 0.26
N TRP A 144 -6.27 -20.77 -0.46
CA TRP A 144 -6.76 -19.74 -1.38
C TRP A 144 -6.31 -19.98 -2.81
N ASN A 145 -5.07 -20.38 -3.01
CA ASN A 145 -4.48 -20.43 -4.33
C ASN A 145 -3.48 -21.61 -4.44
N PRO A 146 -3.95 -22.85 -4.57
CA PRO A 146 -3.11 -24.02 -4.73
C PRO A 146 -2.19 -23.99 -5.97
N ALA A 147 -2.31 -23.02 -6.88
CA ALA A 147 -1.40 -22.83 -8.02
C ALA A 147 -0.20 -21.95 -7.75
N ILE A 148 -0.01 -21.47 -6.57
CA ILE A 148 1.29 -20.91 -6.21
C ILE A 148 2.30 -22.06 -6.30
N THR A 149 2.98 -22.15 -7.45
CA THR A 149 3.99 -23.18 -7.75
C THR A 149 5.40 -22.72 -7.45
N ARG A 150 5.59 -21.42 -7.20
CA ARG A 150 6.90 -20.82 -7.05
C ARG A 150 7.28 -20.61 -5.58
N GLU A 151 8.50 -20.95 -5.26
CA GLU A 151 9.18 -20.50 -4.06
C GLU A 151 9.48 -19.01 -4.16
N ASN A 152 9.09 -18.25 -3.14
CA ASN A 152 9.48 -16.85 -3.03
C ASN A 152 10.95 -16.75 -2.63
N ASP A 153 11.64 -15.82 -3.28
CA ASP A 153 12.96 -15.41 -2.85
C ASP A 153 12.82 -14.41 -1.70
N LEU A 154 12.99 -14.90 -0.48
CA LEU A 154 12.87 -14.09 0.75
C LEU A 154 13.87 -12.95 0.84
N TYR A 155 15.01 -13.04 0.13
CA TYR A 155 16.01 -11.97 0.08
C TYR A 155 15.39 -10.64 -0.37
N ARG A 156 14.41 -10.69 -1.26
CA ARG A 156 13.71 -9.50 -1.76
C ARG A 156 12.95 -8.73 -0.70
N PHE A 157 12.54 -9.39 0.36
CA PHE A 157 11.79 -8.80 1.45
C PHE A 157 12.67 -8.37 2.63
N LYS A 158 13.99 -8.51 2.52
CA LYS A 158 14.94 -8.18 3.60
C LYS A 158 15.34 -6.70 3.60
N PHE A 159 15.98 -6.29 4.67
CA PHE A 159 16.36 -4.92 4.98
C PHE A 159 17.05 -4.18 3.82
N GLU A 160 18.03 -4.80 3.18
CA GLU A 160 18.79 -4.16 2.09
C GLU A 160 17.92 -3.83 0.89
N ASN A 161 17.07 -4.77 0.48
CA ASN A 161 16.12 -4.54 -0.60
C ASN A 161 15.02 -3.54 -0.19
N TYR A 162 14.58 -3.57 1.07
CA TYR A 162 13.67 -2.55 1.58
C TYR A 162 14.26 -1.13 1.41
N VAL A 163 15.51 -0.93 1.82
CA VAL A 163 16.18 0.37 1.65
C VAL A 163 16.28 0.75 0.18
N LYS A 164 16.68 -0.21 -0.68
CA LYS A 164 16.74 -0.01 -2.13
C LYS A 164 15.39 0.39 -2.70
N GLU A 165 14.38 -0.43 -2.51
CA GLU A 165 13.09 -0.23 -3.16
C GLU A 165 12.36 1.01 -2.64
N VAL A 166 12.37 1.26 -1.32
CA VAL A 166 11.61 2.36 -0.73
C VAL A 166 12.33 3.70 -0.87
N PHE A 167 13.66 3.77 -0.69
CA PHE A 167 14.36 5.04 -0.63
C PHE A 167 15.26 5.35 -1.83
N VAL A 168 15.74 4.32 -2.53
CA VAL A 168 16.66 4.49 -3.67
C VAL A 168 15.90 4.42 -4.99
N ASP A 169 15.02 3.47 -5.16
CA ASP A 169 14.21 3.29 -6.38
C ASP A 169 12.90 4.09 -6.40
N SER A 170 12.58 4.83 -5.34
CA SER A 170 11.37 5.64 -5.29
C SER A 170 11.61 7.07 -4.81
N ASP A 171 10.58 7.92 -4.95
CA ASP A 171 10.59 9.31 -4.47
C ASP A 171 10.21 9.42 -3.00
N THR A 172 10.04 8.33 -2.26
CA THR A 172 9.73 8.33 -0.83
C THR A 172 10.82 9.05 -0.04
N LYS A 173 10.41 10.03 0.76
CA LYS A 173 11.31 10.83 1.59
C LYS A 173 11.39 10.28 3.00
N VAL A 174 10.24 9.95 3.57
CA VAL A 174 10.09 9.41 4.92
C VAL A 174 9.20 8.18 4.84
N ALA A 175 9.49 7.16 5.62
CA ALA A 175 8.66 5.97 5.73
C ALA A 175 8.35 5.64 7.20
N LEU A 176 7.24 4.93 7.42
CA LEU A 176 6.86 4.37 8.71
C LEU A 176 6.89 2.85 8.60
N LEU A 177 7.78 2.23 9.39
CA LEU A 177 7.97 0.78 9.40
C LEU A 177 6.98 0.11 10.34
N SER A 178 6.34 -0.93 9.84
CA SER A 178 5.34 -1.70 10.55
C SER A 178 5.70 -3.19 10.64
N GLY A 179 5.28 -3.83 11.72
CA GLY A 179 5.16 -5.28 11.86
C GLY A 179 3.72 -5.74 11.75
N ALA A 180 3.48 -7.02 11.96
CA ALA A 180 2.16 -7.63 12.07
C ALA A 180 2.14 -8.57 13.29
N PRO A 181 0.99 -8.75 13.95
CA PRO A 181 0.88 -9.65 15.08
C PRO A 181 0.71 -11.09 14.59
N PHE A 182 1.55 -11.98 15.05
CA PHE A 182 1.37 -13.43 14.87
C PHE A 182 1.31 -14.09 16.24
N ASP A 183 0.51 -15.12 16.35
CA ASP A 183 0.42 -15.91 17.58
C ASP A 183 1.66 -16.81 17.76
N ASP A 184 2.20 -17.29 16.67
CA ASP A 184 3.47 -18.01 16.63
C ASP A 184 4.62 -17.05 16.30
N PRO A 185 5.59 -16.84 17.23
CA PRO A 185 6.71 -15.92 17.03
C PRO A 185 7.60 -16.26 15.83
N THR A 186 7.57 -17.51 15.32
CA THR A 186 8.34 -17.86 14.11
C THR A 186 7.85 -17.13 12.88
N TRP A 187 6.59 -16.66 12.89
CA TRP A 187 5.98 -15.87 11.84
C TRP A 187 6.17 -14.36 11.99
N ASP A 188 6.63 -13.89 13.14
CA ASP A 188 6.86 -12.46 13.33
C ASP A 188 7.82 -11.93 12.27
N LEU A 189 7.35 -11.02 11.45
CA LEU A 189 8.16 -10.36 10.42
C LEU A 189 9.30 -9.58 11.07
N LEU A 190 8.97 -8.78 12.06
CA LEU A 190 9.85 -7.98 12.90
C LEU A 190 9.27 -7.87 14.30
N SER A 191 10.08 -8.06 15.32
CA SER A 191 9.71 -7.68 16.69
C SER A 191 9.72 -6.16 16.86
N ASN A 192 9.10 -5.65 17.93
CA ASN A 192 9.12 -4.22 18.27
C ASN A 192 10.55 -3.68 18.42
N ASP A 193 11.47 -4.48 18.98
CA ASP A 193 12.88 -4.11 19.10
C ASP A 193 13.58 -4.04 17.74
N GLN A 194 13.29 -4.97 16.84
CA GLN A 194 13.84 -4.95 15.48
C GLN A 194 13.32 -3.78 14.65
N ILE A 195 12.05 -3.42 14.80
CA ILE A 195 11.47 -2.22 14.18
C ILE A 195 12.18 -0.95 14.68
N ALA A 196 12.39 -0.85 16.00
CA ALA A 196 13.11 0.26 16.60
C ALA A 196 14.59 0.30 16.17
N ALA A 197 15.26 -0.86 16.12
CA ALA A 197 16.63 -0.97 15.67
C ALA A 197 16.79 -0.55 14.19
N ALA A 198 15.87 -0.95 13.33
CA ALA A 198 15.85 -0.54 11.92
C ALA A 198 15.68 0.98 11.79
N ARG A 199 14.79 1.60 12.57
CA ARG A 199 14.65 3.06 12.62
C ARG A 199 15.97 3.74 12.99
N VAL A 200 16.64 3.26 14.02
CA VAL A 200 17.94 3.80 14.45
C VAL A 200 18.99 3.61 13.37
N ALA A 201 19.06 2.42 12.76
CA ALA A 201 20.04 2.10 11.72
C ALA A 201 19.88 2.98 10.49
N ILE A 202 18.66 3.08 9.92
CA ILE A 202 18.41 3.89 8.73
C ILE A 202 18.67 5.36 8.99
N ASN A 203 18.17 5.92 10.12
CA ASN A 203 18.38 7.32 10.45
C ASN A 203 19.87 7.64 10.70
N ARG A 204 20.62 6.73 11.29
CA ARG A 204 22.07 6.88 11.45
C ARG A 204 22.83 6.79 10.12
N ILE A 205 22.48 5.81 9.27
CA ILE A 205 23.12 5.64 7.95
C ILE A 205 22.83 6.86 7.07
N SER A 206 21.60 7.32 7.02
CA SER A 206 21.24 8.49 6.24
C SER A 206 21.84 9.79 6.79
N GLY A 207 21.92 9.96 8.10
CA GLY A 207 22.23 11.21 8.77
C GLY A 207 21.02 12.13 8.88
N SER A 208 19.82 11.63 8.60
CA SER A 208 18.54 12.36 8.67
C SER A 208 17.42 11.46 9.18
N ARG A 209 16.26 12.02 9.55
CA ARG A 209 15.09 11.26 10.01
C ARG A 209 14.28 10.75 8.81
N ARG A 210 14.68 9.60 8.27
CA ARG A 210 14.02 8.93 7.14
C ARG A 210 13.00 7.87 7.56
N LEU A 211 13.20 7.26 8.73
CA LEU A 211 12.34 6.18 9.20
C LEU A 211 11.73 6.48 10.55
N LEU A 212 10.43 6.30 10.63
CA LEU A 212 9.63 6.22 11.85
C LEU A 212 9.28 4.74 12.12
N ALA A 213 8.81 4.44 13.32
CA ALA A 213 8.57 3.07 13.75
C ALA A 213 7.25 2.92 14.49
N HIS A 214 6.49 1.89 14.14
CA HIS A 214 5.41 1.38 14.99
C HIS A 214 5.94 0.55 16.15
N SER A 215 5.11 0.39 17.20
CA SER A 215 5.08 -0.81 18.01
C SER A 215 3.78 -1.54 17.78
N VAL A 216 3.87 -2.85 17.53
CA VAL A 216 2.72 -3.73 17.41
C VAL A 216 2.20 -4.04 18.79
N PHE A 217 0.89 -3.91 18.98
CA PHE A 217 0.20 -4.30 20.21
C PHE A 217 -0.83 -5.40 19.89
N THR A 218 -0.97 -6.34 20.81
CA THR A 218 -1.67 -7.60 20.56
C THR A 218 -2.67 -7.91 21.68
N PRO A 219 -3.82 -7.22 21.77
CA PRO A 219 -4.83 -7.49 22.78
C PRO A 219 -5.18 -8.97 22.87
N LYS A 220 -5.44 -9.45 24.09
CA LYS A 220 -5.66 -10.85 24.46
C LYS A 220 -4.44 -11.77 24.43
N LYS A 221 -3.32 -11.38 23.83
CA LYS A 221 -2.07 -12.16 23.98
C LYS A 221 -1.52 -12.00 25.41
N ALA A 222 -1.03 -13.08 26.00
CA ALA A 222 -0.46 -13.01 27.36
C ALA A 222 0.69 -11.99 27.40
N GLY A 223 0.71 -11.12 28.42
CA GLY A 223 1.76 -10.11 28.61
C GLY A 223 1.69 -8.91 27.66
N TRP A 224 0.61 -8.73 26.88
CA TRP A 224 0.54 -7.66 25.90
C TRP A 224 0.55 -6.25 26.51
N MET A 225 -0.02 -6.08 27.70
CA MET A 225 -0.04 -4.78 28.37
C MET A 225 1.33 -4.43 28.96
N GLU A 226 2.04 -5.41 29.48
CA GLU A 226 3.44 -5.30 29.94
C GLU A 226 4.35 -4.94 28.76
N GLU A 227 4.10 -5.52 27.57
CA GLU A 227 4.82 -5.15 26.35
C GLU A 227 4.51 -3.71 25.93
N VAL A 228 3.28 -3.24 26.08
CA VAL A 228 2.93 -1.83 25.86
C VAL A 228 3.73 -0.93 26.80
N ASP A 229 3.79 -1.24 28.10
CA ASP A 229 4.56 -0.47 29.07
C ASP A 229 6.06 -0.46 28.74
N ARG A 230 6.61 -1.61 28.35
CA ARG A 230 7.99 -1.74 27.89
C ARG A 230 8.24 -0.89 26.63
N CYS A 231 7.35 -0.94 25.66
CA CYS A 231 7.47 -0.14 24.44
C CYS A 231 7.45 1.36 24.73
N ILE A 232 6.58 1.82 25.62
CA ILE A 232 6.55 3.23 26.05
C ILE A 232 7.88 3.64 26.69
N ALA A 233 8.43 2.79 27.58
CA ALA A 233 9.63 3.10 28.33
C ALA A 233 10.91 3.06 27.48
N THR A 234 11.08 2.03 26.64
CA THR A 234 12.34 1.70 25.98
C THR A 234 12.33 1.90 24.47
N VAL A 235 11.31 1.39 23.75
CA VAL A 235 11.19 1.44 22.28
C VAL A 235 10.83 2.83 21.80
N LYS A 236 9.94 3.53 22.52
CA LYS A 236 9.45 4.88 22.20
C LYS A 236 8.97 4.96 20.74
N PRO A 237 7.93 4.21 20.38
CA PRO A 237 7.44 4.18 19.01
C PRO A 237 6.84 5.55 18.61
N ASP A 238 6.81 5.80 17.30
CA ASP A 238 6.15 6.98 16.76
C ASP A 238 4.61 6.80 16.71
N SER A 239 4.13 5.56 16.69
CA SER A 239 2.71 5.18 16.72
C SER A 239 2.53 3.68 17.04
N TRP A 240 1.27 3.27 17.16
CA TRP A 240 0.88 1.88 17.46
C TRP A 240 0.30 1.21 16.23
N LYS A 241 0.51 -0.10 16.10
CA LYS A 241 -0.08 -0.93 15.05
C LYS A 241 -0.81 -2.11 15.66
N GLY A 242 -2.07 -2.31 15.23
CA GLY A 242 -2.90 -3.43 15.65
C GLY A 242 -3.71 -4.03 14.51
N TYR A 243 -4.16 -5.27 14.72
CA TYR A 243 -5.06 -6.02 13.83
C TYR A 243 -6.24 -6.51 14.65
N THR A 244 -7.42 -6.03 14.36
CA THR A 244 -8.63 -6.40 15.12
C THR A 244 -9.05 -7.84 14.91
N ILE A 245 -8.60 -8.46 13.84
CA ILE A 245 -8.76 -9.90 13.57
C ILE A 245 -7.75 -10.78 14.32
N GLY A 246 -6.81 -10.18 15.06
CA GLY A 246 -5.71 -10.91 15.73
C GLY A 246 -4.63 -11.32 14.75
N ASP A 247 -4.27 -12.61 14.75
CA ASP A 247 -3.31 -13.17 13.79
C ASP A 247 -3.86 -13.08 12.37
N PRO A 248 -3.17 -12.41 11.43
CA PRO A 248 -3.67 -12.20 10.08
C PRO A 248 -3.69 -13.47 9.21
N LEU A 249 -3.03 -14.54 9.65
CA LEU A 249 -3.00 -15.82 8.94
C LEU A 249 -3.95 -16.86 9.56
N PHE A 250 -4.14 -16.80 10.88
CA PHE A 250 -4.93 -17.77 11.64
C PHE A 250 -5.85 -17.08 12.65
N PRO A 251 -6.69 -16.14 12.21
CA PRO A 251 -7.38 -15.22 13.13
C PRO A 251 -8.39 -15.88 14.04
N SER A 252 -8.88 -17.06 13.68
CA SER A 252 -9.84 -17.82 14.50
C SER A 252 -9.19 -18.84 15.45
N LYS A 253 -7.90 -19.14 15.27
CA LYS A 253 -7.24 -20.26 15.95
C LYS A 253 -7.13 -20.05 17.45
N ASN A 254 -6.74 -18.86 17.88
CA ASN A 254 -6.47 -18.55 19.29
C ASN A 254 -7.45 -17.53 19.90
N GLY A 255 -8.48 -17.11 19.15
CA GLY A 255 -9.50 -16.18 19.64
C GLY A 255 -8.96 -14.79 19.98
N THR A 256 -7.87 -14.37 19.36
CA THR A 256 -7.18 -13.10 19.65
C THR A 256 -7.82 -11.88 18.97
N PHE A 257 -8.94 -12.07 18.27
CA PHE A 257 -9.72 -10.98 17.68
C PHE A 257 -10.36 -10.08 18.75
N TRP A 258 -10.45 -8.80 18.48
CA TRP A 258 -10.89 -7.77 19.43
C TRP A 258 -11.55 -6.60 18.72
N ARG A 259 -12.15 -5.69 19.51
CA ARG A 259 -12.83 -4.49 18.99
C ARG A 259 -12.16 -3.22 19.49
N LEU A 260 -12.17 -2.17 18.65
CA LEU A 260 -11.67 -0.85 19.02
C LEU A 260 -12.48 -0.20 20.16
N ASP A 261 -13.75 -0.54 20.30
CA ASP A 261 -14.66 0.00 21.31
C ASP A 261 -14.83 -0.90 22.53
N ASP A 262 -13.94 -1.87 22.74
CA ASP A 262 -13.94 -2.73 23.93
C ASP A 262 -13.37 -1.95 25.13
N GLU A 263 -14.27 -1.43 25.97
CA GLU A 263 -13.93 -0.59 27.13
C GLU A 263 -13.06 -1.30 28.18
N LYS A 264 -13.23 -2.61 28.34
CA LYS A 264 -12.50 -3.38 29.34
C LYS A 264 -11.11 -3.81 28.85
N LEU A 265 -11.01 -4.12 27.56
CA LEU A 265 -9.80 -4.68 26.98
C LEU A 265 -8.83 -3.58 26.53
N VAL A 266 -9.28 -2.64 25.68
CA VAL A 266 -8.35 -1.73 25.00
C VAL A 266 -8.38 -0.29 25.53
N TYR A 267 -9.42 0.16 26.26
CA TYR A 267 -9.44 1.51 26.81
C TYR A 267 -8.31 1.75 27.84
N PRO A 268 -7.91 0.79 28.70
CA PRO A 268 -6.72 0.95 29.55
C PRO A 268 -5.42 1.17 28.75
N PHE A 269 -5.29 0.55 27.58
CA PHE A 269 -4.18 0.82 26.66
C PHE A 269 -4.28 2.25 26.08
N TYR A 270 -5.47 2.71 25.69
CA TYR A 270 -5.65 4.06 25.16
C TYR A 270 -5.29 5.13 26.17
N GLU A 271 -5.60 4.93 27.45
CA GLU A 271 -5.16 5.81 28.54
C GLU A 271 -3.63 5.90 28.61
N LYS A 272 -2.93 4.75 28.55
CA LYS A 272 -1.46 4.71 28.54
C LYS A 272 -0.89 5.40 27.30
N ALA A 273 -1.44 5.17 26.12
CA ALA A 273 -1.02 5.79 24.87
C ALA A 273 -1.17 7.33 24.92
N VAL A 274 -2.31 7.82 25.40
CA VAL A 274 -2.53 9.27 25.58
C VAL A 274 -1.57 9.85 26.61
N LYS A 275 -1.38 9.18 27.74
CA LYS A 275 -0.44 9.62 28.80
C LYS A 275 1.01 9.67 28.30
N ALA A 276 1.40 8.74 27.46
CA ALA A 276 2.73 8.68 26.85
C ALA A 276 2.91 9.66 25.68
N GLY A 277 1.84 10.31 25.21
CA GLY A 277 1.87 11.19 24.03
C GLY A 277 2.00 10.46 22.70
N ILE A 278 1.81 9.12 22.67
CA ILE A 278 1.86 8.29 21.47
C ILE A 278 0.43 8.05 21.02
N THR A 279 -0.17 9.07 20.40
CA THR A 279 -1.62 9.18 20.22
C THR A 279 -2.14 8.65 18.88
N THR A 280 -1.29 8.11 18.00
CA THR A 280 -1.69 7.56 16.71
C THR A 280 -1.80 6.04 16.80
N ILE A 281 -2.99 5.52 16.51
CA ILE A 281 -3.32 4.08 16.51
C ILE A 281 -3.63 3.67 15.07
N CYS A 282 -2.78 2.85 14.48
CA CYS A 282 -2.93 2.36 13.12
C CYS A 282 -3.51 0.94 13.15
N ILE A 283 -4.60 0.74 12.44
CA ILE A 283 -5.36 -0.51 12.49
C ILE A 283 -5.59 -1.08 11.11
N HIS A 284 -5.17 -2.33 10.93
CA HIS A 284 -5.55 -3.10 9.74
C HIS A 284 -7.06 -3.41 9.80
N LYS A 285 -7.78 -2.99 8.78
CA LYS A 285 -9.20 -3.27 8.56
C LYS A 285 -9.43 -3.57 7.07
N GLY A 286 -10.41 -4.41 6.78
CA GLY A 286 -10.63 -4.87 5.42
C GLY A 286 -9.63 -5.94 4.97
N LEU A 287 -9.47 -6.10 3.65
CA LEU A 287 -8.55 -7.02 2.99
C LEU A 287 -8.49 -8.41 3.63
N LEU A 288 -9.57 -9.13 3.49
CA LEU A 288 -9.66 -10.55 3.88
C LEU A 288 -9.65 -11.44 2.63
N PRO A 289 -9.47 -12.77 2.77
CA PRO A 289 -9.72 -13.72 1.69
C PRO A 289 -11.12 -13.53 1.09
N ALA A 290 -11.31 -13.79 -0.21
CA ALA A 290 -12.58 -13.52 -0.88
C ALA A 290 -13.75 -14.35 -0.34
N ASP A 291 -13.49 -15.55 0.19
CA ASP A 291 -14.49 -16.40 0.84
C ASP A 291 -14.56 -16.22 2.37
N TYR A 292 -14.14 -15.05 2.87
CA TYR A 292 -13.97 -14.76 4.30
C TYR A 292 -15.21 -15.13 5.14
N GLU A 293 -16.39 -15.05 4.62
CA GLU A 293 -17.61 -15.44 5.32
C GLU A 293 -17.60 -16.94 5.69
N LYS A 294 -16.98 -17.77 4.86
CA LYS A 294 -16.84 -19.22 5.08
C LYS A 294 -15.53 -19.59 5.78
N SER A 295 -14.43 -18.97 5.37
CA SER A 295 -13.09 -19.30 5.87
C SER A 295 -12.83 -18.75 7.26
N TRP A 296 -13.50 -17.63 7.60
CA TRP A 296 -13.28 -16.87 8.83
C TRP A 296 -14.58 -16.59 9.59
N PRO A 297 -15.43 -17.60 9.83
CA PRO A 297 -16.73 -17.44 10.46
C PRO A 297 -16.56 -16.88 11.88
N GLY A 298 -17.35 -15.83 12.20
CA GLY A 298 -17.30 -15.19 13.52
C GLY A 298 -16.07 -14.32 13.79
N VAL A 299 -15.19 -14.14 12.80
CA VAL A 299 -13.98 -13.32 12.92
C VAL A 299 -13.98 -12.17 11.93
N TRP A 300 -14.49 -12.36 10.72
CA TRP A 300 -14.44 -11.36 9.65
C TRP A 300 -15.13 -10.04 10.02
N GLU A 301 -16.13 -10.07 10.89
CA GLU A 301 -16.83 -8.86 11.36
C GLU A 301 -15.88 -7.89 12.06
N TYR A 302 -14.81 -8.40 12.69
CA TYR A 302 -13.77 -7.60 13.33
C TYR A 302 -12.90 -6.82 12.32
N ALA A 303 -12.89 -7.22 11.05
CA ALA A 303 -12.23 -6.49 9.98
C ALA A 303 -13.06 -5.31 9.45
N THR A 304 -14.33 -5.19 9.83
CA THR A 304 -15.20 -4.06 9.49
C THR A 304 -14.90 -2.84 10.37
N VAL A 305 -15.47 -1.69 10.03
CA VAL A 305 -15.31 -0.44 10.81
C VAL A 305 -16.47 -0.19 11.79
N SER A 306 -17.24 -1.21 12.11
CA SER A 306 -18.41 -1.09 12.99
C SER A 306 -18.10 -0.64 14.41
N ASP A 307 -16.88 -0.83 14.88
CA ASP A 307 -16.36 -0.49 16.20
C ASP A 307 -15.67 0.89 16.27
N LEU A 308 -15.37 1.48 15.10
CA LEU A 308 -14.51 2.65 15.01
C LEU A 308 -15.21 3.94 15.49
N GLY A 309 -16.47 4.12 15.14
CA GLY A 309 -17.18 5.37 15.41
C GLY A 309 -17.32 5.66 16.90
N LYS A 310 -17.65 4.63 17.71
CA LYS A 310 -17.70 4.73 19.18
C LYS A 310 -16.31 5.00 19.76
N ALA A 311 -15.30 4.22 19.37
CA ALA A 311 -13.94 4.39 19.86
C ALA A 311 -13.40 5.81 19.57
N ALA A 312 -13.60 6.32 18.35
CA ALA A 312 -13.16 7.66 17.96
C ALA A 312 -13.87 8.78 18.76
N LYS A 313 -15.14 8.59 19.07
CA LYS A 313 -15.94 9.53 19.88
C LYS A 313 -15.50 9.54 21.34
N ASP A 314 -15.27 8.37 21.91
CA ASP A 314 -14.88 8.23 23.33
C ASP A 314 -13.41 8.70 23.55
N TRP A 315 -12.56 8.61 22.52
CA TRP A 315 -11.14 8.96 22.58
C TRP A 315 -10.73 10.07 21.61
N PRO A 316 -11.23 11.30 21.77
CA PRO A 316 -10.97 12.41 20.85
C PRO A 316 -9.50 12.87 20.81
N LYS A 317 -8.69 12.46 21.78
CA LYS A 317 -7.24 12.71 21.84
C LYS A 317 -6.42 11.71 21.03
N LEU A 318 -7.00 10.57 20.65
CA LEU A 318 -6.36 9.58 19.79
C LEU A 318 -6.70 9.83 18.31
N ASN A 319 -5.78 9.47 17.43
CA ASN A 319 -6.00 9.44 15.99
C ASN A 319 -6.06 7.98 15.54
N PHE A 320 -7.15 7.59 14.92
CA PHE A 320 -7.34 6.24 14.39
C PHE A 320 -7.06 6.24 12.88
N VAL A 321 -5.99 5.59 12.48
CA VAL A 321 -5.60 5.44 11.07
C VAL A 321 -6.02 4.04 10.61
N ILE A 322 -6.98 3.98 9.70
CA ILE A 322 -7.52 2.74 9.17
C ILE A 322 -6.80 2.40 7.88
N TYR A 323 -6.03 1.32 7.94
CA TYR A 323 -5.23 0.86 6.83
C TYR A 323 -6.08 0.24 5.74
N HIS A 324 -5.59 0.33 4.50
CA HIS A 324 -6.25 -0.13 3.28
C HIS A 324 -7.59 0.55 2.99
N GLY A 325 -7.87 1.71 3.63
CA GLY A 325 -9.15 2.40 3.54
C GLY A 325 -10.33 1.49 3.90
N ALA A 326 -10.08 0.47 4.72
CA ALA A 326 -11.04 -0.59 5.06
C ALA A 326 -11.68 -1.25 3.83
N LEU A 327 -10.98 -1.34 2.69
CA LEU A 327 -11.54 -1.92 1.48
C LEU A 327 -11.92 -3.39 1.73
N ARG A 328 -13.18 -3.74 1.46
CA ARG A 328 -13.61 -5.13 1.40
C ARG A 328 -12.80 -5.87 0.34
N PRO A 329 -12.46 -7.15 0.52
CA PRO A 329 -11.78 -7.92 -0.51
C PRO A 329 -12.58 -7.96 -1.82
N PHE A 330 -11.89 -8.05 -2.94
CA PHE A 330 -12.53 -8.30 -4.22
C PHE A 330 -13.05 -9.74 -4.23
N GLN A 331 -14.37 -9.90 -4.18
CA GLN A 331 -15.00 -11.22 -4.26
C GLN A 331 -15.06 -11.74 -5.69
N GLU A 332 -15.27 -10.84 -6.65
CA GLU A 332 -15.34 -11.17 -8.08
C GLU A 332 -14.18 -10.50 -8.82
N SER A 333 -14.30 -9.21 -9.06
CA SER A 333 -13.29 -8.42 -9.73
C SER A 333 -13.46 -6.95 -9.38
N PRO A 334 -12.43 -6.09 -9.58
CA PRO A 334 -12.59 -4.65 -9.46
C PRO A 334 -13.70 -4.09 -10.38
N ASP A 335 -13.97 -4.72 -11.52
CA ASP A 335 -15.05 -4.35 -12.43
C ASP A 335 -16.41 -4.62 -11.81
N GLY A 336 -16.60 -5.77 -11.15
CA GLY A 336 -17.82 -6.10 -10.41
C GLY A 336 -18.09 -5.09 -9.29
N VAL A 337 -17.05 -4.75 -8.52
CA VAL A 337 -17.14 -3.74 -7.45
C VAL A 337 -17.42 -2.33 -8.03
N LEU A 338 -16.86 -1.99 -9.19
CA LEU A 338 -17.16 -0.74 -9.90
C LEU A 338 -18.61 -0.71 -10.40
N ALA A 339 -19.12 -1.83 -10.91
CA ALA A 339 -20.53 -1.94 -11.34
C ALA A 339 -21.49 -1.75 -10.15
N GLU A 340 -21.19 -2.36 -9.00
CA GLU A 340 -21.95 -2.15 -7.76
C GLU A 340 -21.89 -0.68 -7.31
N PHE A 341 -20.70 -0.07 -7.31
CA PHE A 341 -20.54 1.35 -7.01
C PHE A 341 -21.37 2.23 -7.95
N ASN A 342 -21.35 1.97 -9.25
CA ASN A 342 -22.14 2.74 -10.22
C ASN A 342 -23.65 2.64 -9.98
N LYS A 343 -24.12 1.51 -9.46
CA LYS A 343 -25.52 1.26 -9.10
C LYS A 343 -25.90 1.89 -7.76
N THR A 344 -25.07 1.74 -6.75
CA THR A 344 -25.39 2.07 -5.35
C THR A 344 -24.74 3.36 -4.85
N GLY A 345 -23.66 3.81 -5.48
CA GLY A 345 -22.80 4.89 -4.98
C GLY A 345 -21.93 4.48 -3.79
N ARG A 346 -21.84 3.16 -3.49
CA ARG A 346 -21.12 2.64 -2.32
C ARG A 346 -20.01 1.68 -2.74
N ILE A 347 -18.87 1.77 -2.06
CA ILE A 347 -17.82 0.77 -2.01
C ILE A 347 -17.89 0.17 -0.62
N GLN A 348 -18.23 -1.10 -0.51
CA GLN A 348 -18.46 -1.75 0.79
C GLN A 348 -17.25 -1.58 1.71
N TRP A 349 -17.52 -1.30 2.98
CA TRP A 349 -16.61 -0.99 4.08
C TRP A 349 -15.83 0.32 3.88
N ALA A 350 -15.31 0.63 2.69
CA ALA A 350 -14.64 1.90 2.44
C ALA A 350 -15.61 3.09 2.53
N THR A 351 -16.84 2.94 2.04
CA THR A 351 -17.88 3.97 2.22
C THR A 351 -18.31 4.06 3.69
N ASP A 352 -18.37 2.92 4.39
CA ASP A 352 -18.71 2.92 5.82
C ASP A 352 -17.64 3.67 6.63
N LEU A 353 -16.35 3.48 6.33
CA LEU A 353 -15.26 4.28 6.88
C LEU A 353 -15.44 5.77 6.57
N ALA A 354 -15.69 6.10 5.32
CA ALA A 354 -15.84 7.48 4.86
C ALA A 354 -17.01 8.22 5.54
N GLU A 355 -18.05 7.51 5.97
CA GLU A 355 -19.22 8.06 6.64
C GLU A 355 -19.05 8.26 8.16
N ILE A 356 -18.05 7.65 8.79
CA ILE A 356 -17.82 7.72 10.25
C ILE A 356 -17.73 9.17 10.76
N PRO A 357 -16.96 10.08 10.17
CA PRO A 357 -16.84 11.44 10.68
C PRO A 357 -18.19 12.16 10.77
N ALA A 358 -19.01 12.05 9.75
CA ALA A 358 -20.34 12.68 9.73
C ALA A 358 -21.33 11.99 10.67
N LYS A 359 -21.33 10.64 10.68
CA LYS A 359 -22.25 9.84 11.50
C LYS A 359 -22.05 10.00 13.00
N PHE A 360 -20.78 10.12 13.44
CA PHE A 360 -20.42 10.18 14.86
C PHE A 360 -19.96 11.57 15.33
N GLY A 361 -19.83 12.54 14.42
CA GLY A 361 -19.37 13.90 14.74
C GLY A 361 -17.89 13.95 15.14
N VAL A 362 -17.05 13.07 14.58
CA VAL A 362 -15.62 12.93 14.95
C VAL A 362 -14.69 13.45 13.88
N LYS A 363 -13.46 13.84 14.28
CA LYS A 363 -12.44 14.41 13.38
C LYS A 363 -11.10 13.66 13.40
N ASN A 364 -11.00 12.62 14.19
CA ASN A 364 -9.79 11.86 14.50
C ASN A 364 -9.74 10.49 13.81
N VAL A 365 -10.45 10.34 12.69
CA VAL A 365 -10.45 9.14 11.85
C VAL A 365 -9.78 9.44 10.53
N TYR A 366 -8.81 8.61 10.15
CA TYR A 366 -8.02 8.72 8.94
C TYR A 366 -8.12 7.43 8.13
N GLY A 367 -8.05 7.52 6.81
CA GLY A 367 -7.96 6.37 5.90
C GLY A 367 -6.59 6.34 5.23
N GLU A 368 -5.91 5.23 5.31
CA GLU A 368 -4.66 4.95 4.61
C GLU A 368 -4.95 4.05 3.41
N ILE A 369 -4.18 4.18 2.30
CA ILE A 369 -4.57 3.60 1.01
C ILE A 369 -3.64 2.48 0.51
N GLY A 370 -2.66 2.04 1.28
CA GLY A 370 -1.73 0.96 0.92
C GLY A 370 -2.46 -0.32 0.49
N THR A 371 -1.86 -1.13 -0.34
CA THR A 371 -2.46 -2.28 -1.02
C THR A 371 -3.73 -1.96 -1.79
N ALA A 372 -4.74 -1.35 -1.17
CA ALA A 372 -6.02 -1.05 -1.82
C ALA A 372 -5.84 -0.19 -3.08
N PHE A 373 -4.99 0.85 -3.00
CA PHE A 373 -4.65 1.65 -4.17
C PHE A 373 -3.76 0.89 -5.16
N ALA A 374 -2.75 0.17 -4.69
CA ALA A 374 -1.85 -0.60 -5.52
C ALA A 374 -2.58 -1.63 -6.41
N THR A 375 -3.58 -2.31 -5.86
CA THR A 375 -4.31 -3.36 -6.59
C THR A 375 -5.20 -2.84 -7.69
N CYS A 376 -5.61 -1.59 -7.68
CA CYS A 376 -6.54 -1.04 -8.66
C CYS A 376 -6.01 0.16 -9.47
N ALA A 377 -5.01 0.89 -8.99
CA ALA A 377 -4.58 2.14 -9.62
C ALA A 377 -4.23 2.01 -11.10
N VAL A 378 -3.62 0.90 -11.50
CA VAL A 378 -3.16 0.65 -12.87
C VAL A 378 -3.88 -0.52 -13.56
N THR A 379 -4.70 -1.24 -12.85
CA THR A 379 -5.44 -2.42 -13.34
C THR A 379 -6.93 -2.16 -13.52
N ASN A 380 -7.50 -1.27 -12.72
CA ASN A 380 -8.86 -0.72 -12.86
C ASN A 380 -8.89 0.73 -12.37
N PRO A 381 -8.33 1.68 -13.13
CA PRO A 381 -8.17 3.06 -12.67
C PRO A 381 -9.50 3.79 -12.46
N ARG A 382 -10.60 3.38 -13.09
CA ARG A 382 -11.93 3.93 -12.79
C ARG A 382 -12.41 3.56 -11.39
N PHE A 383 -12.14 2.31 -10.96
CA PHE A 383 -12.41 1.92 -9.58
C PHE A 383 -11.49 2.66 -8.60
N ALA A 384 -10.19 2.83 -8.93
CA ALA A 384 -9.28 3.63 -8.12
C ALA A 384 -9.77 5.08 -7.94
N ALA A 385 -10.30 5.69 -9.01
CA ALA A 385 -10.89 7.02 -8.95
C ALA A 385 -12.14 7.07 -8.04
N ALA A 386 -13.01 6.04 -8.12
CA ALA A 386 -14.18 5.92 -7.25
C ALA A 386 -13.79 5.75 -5.77
N PHE A 387 -12.78 4.92 -5.50
CA PHE A 387 -12.27 4.68 -4.16
C PHE A 387 -11.67 5.96 -3.55
N MET A 388 -10.77 6.63 -4.27
CA MET A 388 -10.19 7.89 -3.84
C MET A 388 -11.25 8.98 -3.64
N GLY A 389 -12.19 9.11 -4.58
CA GLY A 389 -13.30 10.05 -4.45
C GLY A 389 -14.18 9.79 -3.22
N THR A 390 -14.43 8.54 -2.90
CA THR A 390 -15.21 8.13 -1.72
C THR A 390 -14.50 8.53 -0.43
N LEU A 391 -13.21 8.20 -0.30
CA LEU A 391 -12.43 8.53 0.89
C LEU A 391 -12.27 10.05 1.07
N VAL A 392 -11.89 10.78 0.00
CA VAL A 392 -11.69 12.23 0.07
C VAL A 392 -13.01 12.95 0.38
N ARG A 393 -14.14 12.52 -0.20
CA ARG A 393 -15.46 13.11 0.09
C ARG A 393 -15.87 12.94 1.55
N GLY A 394 -15.68 11.74 2.10
CA GLY A 394 -16.20 11.42 3.44
C GLY A 394 -15.26 11.79 4.57
N LEU A 395 -13.98 11.47 4.46
CA LEU A 395 -12.98 11.80 5.47
C LEU A 395 -12.49 13.25 5.38
N GLY A 396 -12.54 13.83 4.17
CA GLY A 396 -11.87 15.09 3.84
C GLY A 396 -10.43 14.88 3.36
N THR A 397 -9.95 15.80 2.55
CA THR A 397 -8.58 15.78 1.97
C THR A 397 -7.48 15.65 3.02
N ASP A 398 -7.70 16.21 4.20
CA ASP A 398 -6.73 16.30 5.32
C ASP A 398 -6.66 15.04 6.19
N ARG A 399 -7.44 14.00 5.87
CA ARG A 399 -7.50 12.73 6.61
C ARG A 399 -7.32 11.48 5.74
N VAL A 400 -6.90 11.63 4.50
CA VAL A 400 -6.43 10.53 3.66
C VAL A 400 -4.90 10.51 3.67
N LEU A 401 -4.30 9.36 3.92
CA LEU A 401 -2.86 9.18 4.07
C LEU A 401 -2.32 8.28 2.96
N TRP A 402 -1.14 8.62 2.48
CA TRP A 402 -0.38 7.80 1.56
C TRP A 402 0.32 6.66 2.29
N GLY A 403 0.12 5.44 1.81
CA GLY A 403 0.91 4.27 2.13
C GLY A 403 1.02 3.39 0.89
N SER A 404 2.12 2.70 0.73
CA SER A 404 2.36 1.82 -0.41
C SER A 404 2.19 0.34 -0.09
N ASP A 405 2.32 -0.01 1.18
CA ASP A 405 2.45 -1.38 1.65
C ASP A 405 3.68 -2.11 1.05
N SER A 406 4.72 -1.33 0.68
CA SER A 406 6.01 -1.88 0.23
C SER A 406 6.76 -2.46 1.45
N VAL A 407 7.49 -3.53 1.30
CA VAL A 407 8.17 -4.07 0.12
C VAL A 407 7.38 -5.17 -0.63
N TRP A 408 6.13 -5.46 -0.25
CA TRP A 408 5.38 -6.56 -0.86
C TRP A 408 5.19 -6.40 -2.37
N TYR A 409 5.13 -5.17 -2.85
CA TYR A 409 4.95 -4.80 -4.26
C TYR A 409 6.23 -4.23 -4.89
N GLY A 410 7.40 -4.40 -4.25
CA GLY A 410 8.66 -3.81 -4.67
C GLY A 410 8.70 -2.29 -4.47
N SER A 411 9.31 -1.58 -5.41
CA SER A 411 9.40 -0.12 -5.35
C SER A 411 8.02 0.53 -5.46
N PRO A 412 7.67 1.46 -4.55
CA PRO A 412 6.42 2.20 -4.64
C PRO A 412 6.39 3.26 -5.75
N GLN A 413 7.44 3.40 -6.56
CA GLN A 413 7.50 4.48 -7.57
C GLN A 413 6.35 4.46 -8.57
N TRP A 414 5.95 3.28 -9.05
CA TRP A 414 4.83 3.18 -9.99
C TRP A 414 3.49 3.57 -9.35
N GLN A 415 3.31 3.29 -8.06
CA GLN A 415 2.12 3.72 -7.30
C GLN A 415 2.13 5.24 -7.11
N ILE A 416 3.31 5.81 -6.81
CA ILE A 416 3.51 7.27 -6.70
C ILE A 416 3.15 7.94 -8.03
N GLU A 417 3.65 7.42 -9.16
CA GLU A 417 3.34 7.97 -10.48
C GLU A 417 1.85 7.81 -10.83
N ALA A 418 1.23 6.69 -10.49
CA ALA A 418 -0.21 6.51 -10.66
C ALA A 418 -1.00 7.56 -9.87
N MET A 419 -0.67 7.79 -8.60
CA MET A 419 -1.35 8.79 -7.76
C MET A 419 -1.09 10.23 -8.24
N ARG A 420 0.13 10.54 -8.68
CA ARG A 420 0.47 11.84 -9.28
C ARG A 420 -0.40 12.17 -10.49
N ARG A 421 -0.77 11.17 -11.27
CA ARG A 421 -1.47 11.32 -12.54
C ARG A 421 -2.97 11.09 -12.47
N LEU A 422 -3.45 10.28 -11.51
CA LEU A 422 -4.85 9.90 -11.42
C LEU A 422 -5.76 11.11 -11.24
N GLU A 423 -6.84 11.15 -12.05
CA GLU A 423 -7.92 12.12 -11.95
C GLU A 423 -9.27 11.41 -11.86
N ILE A 424 -10.22 12.05 -11.18
CA ILE A 424 -11.59 11.54 -11.11
C ILE A 424 -12.37 12.11 -12.30
N PRO A 425 -12.95 11.26 -13.18
CA PRO A 425 -13.70 11.71 -14.33
C PRO A 425 -14.85 12.67 -13.97
N ASP A 426 -15.11 13.66 -14.81
CA ASP A 426 -16.12 14.69 -14.56
C ASP A 426 -17.52 14.13 -14.35
N GLU A 427 -17.92 13.10 -15.10
CA GLU A 427 -19.20 12.43 -14.92
C GLU A 427 -19.31 11.78 -13.53
N MET A 428 -18.24 11.16 -13.03
CA MET A 428 -18.18 10.58 -11.70
C MET A 428 -18.20 11.67 -10.62
N ARG A 429 -17.46 12.77 -10.83
CA ARG A 429 -17.45 13.93 -9.92
C ARG A 429 -18.84 14.54 -9.79
N LYS A 430 -19.52 14.76 -10.91
CA LYS A 430 -20.88 15.31 -10.93
C LYS A 430 -21.87 14.37 -10.25
N LYS A 431 -21.85 13.07 -10.63
CA LYS A 431 -22.79 12.07 -10.11
C LYS A 431 -22.65 11.85 -8.61
N HIS A 432 -21.40 11.74 -8.11
CA HIS A 432 -21.11 11.38 -6.72
C HIS A 432 -20.66 12.55 -5.84
N LYS A 433 -20.66 13.78 -6.37
CA LYS A 433 -20.19 15.00 -5.67
C LYS A 433 -18.74 14.88 -5.19
N PHE A 434 -17.86 14.29 -6.01
CA PHE A 434 -16.46 14.18 -5.70
C PHE A 434 -15.70 15.46 -6.07
N ALA A 435 -14.72 15.85 -5.25
CA ALA A 435 -13.77 16.88 -5.61
C ALA A 435 -12.77 16.35 -6.65
N ALA A 436 -12.17 17.23 -7.44
CA ALA A 436 -11.01 16.86 -8.27
C ALA A 436 -9.82 16.51 -7.37
N LEU A 437 -8.97 15.58 -7.82
CA LEU A 437 -7.69 15.33 -7.17
C LEU A 437 -6.66 16.42 -7.53
N GLY A 438 -6.76 16.98 -8.75
CA GLY A 438 -5.95 18.09 -9.22
C GLY A 438 -4.53 17.67 -9.62
N SER A 439 -3.68 18.65 -9.94
CA SER A 439 -2.32 18.42 -10.42
C SER A 439 -1.47 17.60 -9.43
N ALA A 440 -0.39 16.99 -9.94
CA ALA A 440 0.51 16.12 -9.17
C ALA A 440 1.04 16.76 -7.89
N ASP A 441 1.34 18.05 -7.92
CA ASP A 441 1.83 18.89 -6.83
C ASP A 441 0.73 19.79 -6.22
N GLY A 442 -0.52 19.59 -6.66
CA GLY A 442 -1.69 20.31 -6.18
C GLY A 442 -1.99 20.02 -4.70
N ARG A 443 -2.82 20.87 -4.11
CA ARG A 443 -3.15 20.82 -2.68
C ARG A 443 -3.61 19.44 -2.20
N VAL A 444 -4.47 18.75 -2.96
CA VAL A 444 -5.05 17.47 -2.55
C VAL A 444 -3.96 16.39 -2.51
N LYS A 445 -3.23 16.23 -3.61
CA LYS A 445 -2.19 15.18 -3.72
C LYS A 445 -1.02 15.46 -2.78
N THR A 446 -0.58 16.72 -2.63
CA THR A 446 0.45 17.10 -1.66
C THR A 446 0.02 16.79 -0.21
N ALA A 447 -1.24 17.04 0.13
CA ALA A 447 -1.77 16.70 1.45
C ALA A 447 -1.74 15.17 1.68
N ILE A 448 -2.23 14.39 0.72
CA ILE A 448 -2.29 12.92 0.80
C ILE A 448 -0.88 12.32 0.84
N PHE A 449 0.03 12.72 -0.07
CA PHE A 449 1.37 12.16 -0.15
C PHE A 449 2.20 12.35 1.12
N GLY A 450 2.06 13.47 1.81
CA GLY A 450 2.92 13.67 2.97
C GLY A 450 2.46 14.75 3.95
N GLY A 451 1.70 15.76 3.50
CA GLY A 451 1.29 16.87 4.38
C GLY A 451 0.45 16.41 5.56
N ASN A 452 -0.46 15.46 5.35
CA ASN A 452 -1.31 14.91 6.41
C ASN A 452 -0.51 14.06 7.39
N ALA A 453 0.35 13.18 6.89
CA ALA A 453 1.24 12.37 7.71
C ALA A 453 2.24 13.24 8.49
N ALA A 454 2.82 14.27 7.83
CA ALA A 454 3.72 15.20 8.51
C ALA A 454 3.07 15.89 9.71
N ARG A 455 1.81 16.31 9.56
CA ARG A 455 1.02 16.90 10.64
C ARG A 455 0.75 15.88 11.75
N LEU A 456 0.34 14.67 11.38
CA LEU A 456 0.00 13.60 12.32
C LEU A 456 1.20 13.13 13.15
N TYR A 457 2.39 13.08 12.53
CA TYR A 457 3.64 12.62 13.15
C TYR A 457 4.58 13.77 13.56
N ASN A 458 4.08 15.00 13.56
CA ASN A 458 4.83 16.21 13.93
C ASN A 458 6.19 16.32 13.18
N VAL A 459 6.15 16.10 11.87
CA VAL A 459 7.32 16.27 10.98
C VAL A 459 7.28 17.63 10.33
N GLN A 460 8.33 18.42 10.53
CA GLN A 460 8.46 19.73 9.89
C GLN A 460 8.95 19.57 8.45
N VAL A 461 8.06 19.62 7.47
CA VAL A 461 8.31 19.28 6.06
C VAL A 461 9.52 19.99 5.48
N LYS A 462 9.62 21.32 5.67
CA LYS A 462 10.74 22.11 5.14
C LYS A 462 12.09 21.68 5.73
N ALA A 463 12.14 21.47 7.04
CA ALA A 463 13.36 21.02 7.72
C ALA A 463 13.73 19.58 7.32
N ALA A 464 12.74 18.69 7.23
CA ALA A 464 12.93 17.32 6.78
C ALA A 464 13.50 17.27 5.35
N LEU A 465 12.90 17.98 4.40
CA LEU A 465 13.40 18.06 3.02
C LEU A 465 14.82 18.63 2.96
N GLY A 466 15.12 19.69 3.71
CA GLY A 466 16.47 20.25 3.76
C GLY A 466 17.52 19.27 4.24
N ALA A 467 17.22 18.48 5.27
CA ALA A 467 18.11 17.41 5.76
C ALA A 467 18.26 16.27 4.76
N ILE A 468 17.13 15.79 4.19
CA ILE A 468 17.06 14.62 3.31
C ILE A 468 17.76 14.87 1.97
N THR A 469 17.68 16.08 1.42
CA THR A 469 18.25 16.39 0.09
C THR A 469 19.76 16.16 0.01
N ASN A 470 20.47 16.29 1.12
CA ASN A 470 21.92 16.18 1.20
C ASN A 470 22.40 15.02 2.06
N ASP A 471 21.54 14.08 2.42
CA ASP A 471 21.90 12.96 3.24
C ASP A 471 22.60 11.82 2.43
N LYS A 472 23.12 10.82 3.12
CA LYS A 472 23.85 9.72 2.47
C LYS A 472 22.97 8.86 1.57
N ILE A 473 21.67 8.69 1.90
CA ILE A 473 20.75 7.94 1.04
C ILE A 473 20.49 8.71 -0.26
N ALA A 474 20.39 10.04 -0.21
CA ALA A 474 20.27 10.87 -1.42
C ALA A 474 21.53 10.74 -2.31
N ALA A 475 22.72 10.70 -1.71
CA ALA A 475 23.97 10.47 -2.45
C ALA A 475 23.99 9.08 -3.12
N ILE A 476 23.69 8.02 -2.37
CA ILE A 476 23.57 6.65 -2.88
C ILE A 476 22.55 6.58 -4.03
N ARG A 477 21.40 7.21 -3.87
CA ARG A 477 20.37 7.28 -4.92
C ARG A 477 20.91 7.94 -6.19
N SER A 478 21.64 9.04 -6.06
CA SER A 478 22.21 9.76 -7.20
C SER A 478 23.20 8.90 -7.96
N GLU A 479 24.10 8.23 -7.27
CA GLU A 479 25.06 7.28 -7.85
C GLU A 479 24.36 6.09 -8.54
N TYR A 480 23.39 5.50 -7.88
CA TYR A 480 22.60 4.39 -8.40
C TYR A 480 21.83 4.77 -9.68
N VAL A 481 21.18 5.93 -9.71
CA VAL A 481 20.49 6.42 -10.90
C VAL A 481 21.46 6.73 -12.03
N ALA A 482 22.63 7.33 -11.72
CA ALA A 482 23.67 7.59 -12.71
C ALA A 482 24.25 6.31 -13.32
N ALA A 483 24.33 5.23 -12.56
CA ALA A 483 24.72 3.91 -13.03
C ALA A 483 23.63 3.17 -13.84
N GLY A 484 22.48 3.82 -14.12
CA GLY A 484 21.38 3.28 -14.91
C GLY A 484 20.21 2.76 -14.09
N GLY A 485 20.38 2.52 -12.81
CA GLY A 485 19.36 2.00 -11.90
C GLY A 485 18.76 0.66 -12.33
N GLU A 486 18.26 -0.10 -11.41
CA GLU A 486 17.48 -1.31 -11.71
C GLU A 486 16.15 -1.25 -10.96
N ARG A 487 15.19 -0.49 -11.48
CA ARG A 487 13.82 -0.49 -10.96
C ARG A 487 13.20 -1.86 -11.19
N SER A 488 12.70 -2.45 -10.13
CA SER A 488 12.15 -3.79 -10.19
C SER A 488 10.81 -3.87 -9.46
N ASN A 489 9.73 -3.76 -10.23
CA ASN A 489 8.42 -4.26 -9.77
C ASN A 489 8.23 -5.73 -10.17
N ALA A 490 9.04 -6.18 -11.09
CA ALA A 490 8.98 -7.39 -11.87
C ALA A 490 9.20 -8.69 -11.13
N ARG A 491 9.59 -8.62 -9.89
CA ARG A 491 10.00 -9.80 -9.12
C ARG A 491 9.19 -9.98 -7.86
N TYR A 492 8.21 -9.13 -7.63
CA TYR A 492 7.39 -9.11 -6.42
C TYR A 492 5.97 -9.58 -6.74
N GLY A 493 5.41 -10.39 -5.86
CA GLY A 493 4.05 -10.86 -5.93
C GLY A 493 3.78 -11.95 -6.96
N TYR A 494 2.52 -12.26 -7.14
CA TYR A 494 1.99 -13.33 -7.97
C TYR A 494 0.90 -12.81 -8.90
N VAL A 495 0.84 -13.33 -10.08
CA VAL A 495 -0.21 -13.06 -11.07
C VAL A 495 -0.83 -14.37 -11.55
N ALA A 496 -2.04 -14.28 -12.11
CA ALA A 496 -2.61 -15.40 -12.83
C ALA A 496 -1.77 -15.68 -14.10
N ARG A 497 -1.43 -16.96 -14.32
CA ARG A 497 -0.67 -17.37 -15.52
C ARG A 497 -1.53 -17.18 -16.75
N HIS A 498 -0.99 -16.56 -17.79
CA HIS A 498 -1.62 -16.57 -19.09
C HIS A 498 -1.72 -18.01 -19.62
N THR A 499 -2.91 -18.43 -19.97
CA THR A 499 -3.08 -19.56 -20.87
C THR A 499 -2.85 -19.04 -22.28
N ALA A 500 -1.82 -19.54 -22.93
CA ALA A 500 -1.57 -19.29 -24.36
C ALA A 500 -2.75 -19.74 -25.21
#